data_0de97284f441b59f092cc345fe051d34
#
_entry.id   0de97284f441b59f092cc345fe051d34
#
_cell.length_a   1.000
_cell.length_b   1.000
_cell.length_c   1.000
_cell.angle_alpha   90.00
_cell.angle_beta   90.00
_cell.angle_gamma   90.00
#
_symmetry.space_group_name_H-M   'P 1'
#
loop_
_entity.id
_entity.type
_entity.pdbx_description
1 polymer ?
#
loop_
_entity_poly.entity_id
_entity_poly.type
_entity_poly.pdbx_seq_one_letter_code
_entity_poly.pdbx_strand_id
1 'polypeptide(L)'
;MSEQLIVAGFHRSGTSLTAQLLSHAGLFLGEWLLEEDQSNRYGHFEDVEVKNLHGQILSDCGLDWRVTDTVLPVITDRVWSRIEALVERRCTEHRLWGFKDPRVCLFLPIWKYMLPDAKVLAVYRNVADSTHSLKKRHSTQMFSNSGPNAVHRSFFEDPDLAPRMWLAHNREILTFASHYPEDTMVVSLDMIQDAFPLVWALNKRWRLGLRDVSAFEVFDAQATSRERRESPIRNEDLADEVDAVERELERLSSNTEAMLTIGDQA
;
A
#
# COMPACT_ATOMS: atom_id res chain seq x y z
N MET A 1 -6.41 23.07 10.40
CA MET A 1 -6.94 21.67 10.45
C MET A 1 -5.80 20.75 10.03
N SER A 2 -5.72 19.58 10.60
CA SER A 2 -4.72 18.56 10.25
C SER A 2 -5.13 17.84 8.97
N GLU A 3 -4.19 17.56 8.08
CA GLU A 3 -4.39 16.87 6.81
C GLU A 3 -3.79 15.46 6.89
N GLN A 4 -4.44 14.48 6.26
CA GLN A 4 -4.01 13.09 6.32
C GLN A 4 -3.84 12.50 4.92
N LEU A 5 -2.73 11.75 4.74
CA LEU A 5 -2.45 10.99 3.53
C LEU A 5 -2.12 9.54 3.86
N ILE A 6 -3.01 8.63 3.52
CA ILE A 6 -2.84 7.19 3.70
C ILE A 6 -2.20 6.60 2.45
N VAL A 7 -1.11 5.83 2.62
CA VAL A 7 -0.47 5.11 1.51
C VAL A 7 -0.92 3.65 1.55
N ALA A 8 -1.76 3.28 0.59
CA ALA A 8 -2.31 1.95 0.43
C ALA A 8 -1.65 1.20 -0.74
N GLY A 9 -1.63 -0.11 -0.67
CA GLY A 9 -1.13 -0.97 -1.74
C GLY A 9 -0.75 -2.34 -1.24
N PHE A 10 -0.92 -3.35 -2.08
CA PHE A 10 -0.55 -4.73 -1.74
C PHE A 10 0.94 -4.86 -1.40
N HIS A 11 1.29 -5.89 -0.68
CA HIS A 11 2.69 -6.26 -0.41
C HIS A 11 3.53 -6.27 -1.70
N ARG A 12 4.75 -5.74 -1.65
CA ARG A 12 5.70 -5.68 -2.78
C ARG A 12 5.27 -4.78 -3.96
N SER A 13 4.30 -3.91 -3.76
CA SER A 13 3.85 -2.94 -4.77
C SER A 13 4.62 -1.61 -4.77
N GLY A 14 5.72 -1.49 -4.00
CA GLY A 14 6.51 -0.27 -3.96
C GLY A 14 6.05 0.77 -2.92
N THR A 15 5.08 0.41 -2.06
CA THR A 15 4.56 1.32 -1.02
C THR A 15 5.63 1.82 -0.04
N SER A 16 6.66 1.02 0.28
CA SER A 16 7.77 1.48 1.14
C SER A 16 8.60 2.56 0.46
N LEU A 17 8.89 2.39 -0.83
CA LEU A 17 9.59 3.36 -1.65
C LEU A 17 8.82 4.69 -1.73
N THR A 18 7.52 4.59 -1.98
CA THR A 18 6.62 5.75 -1.99
C THR A 18 6.56 6.43 -0.63
N ALA A 19 6.45 5.67 0.46
CA ALA A 19 6.44 6.21 1.82
C ALA A 19 7.77 6.91 2.16
N GLN A 20 8.90 6.37 1.72
CA GLN A 20 10.20 7.01 1.86
C GLN A 20 10.25 8.36 1.15
N LEU A 21 9.81 8.42 -0.11
CA LEU A 21 9.72 9.67 -0.87
C LEU A 21 8.86 10.71 -0.15
N LEU A 22 7.67 10.31 0.31
CA LEU A 22 6.75 11.20 1.00
C LEU A 22 7.28 11.67 2.36
N SER A 23 8.01 10.81 3.08
CA SER A 23 8.71 11.19 4.31
C SER A 23 9.75 12.28 4.04
N HIS A 24 10.56 12.13 2.99
CA HIS A 24 11.51 13.17 2.56
C HIS A 24 10.79 14.45 2.12
N ALA A 25 9.60 14.35 1.55
CA ALA A 25 8.76 15.50 1.20
C ALA A 25 8.10 16.17 2.42
N GLY A 26 8.20 15.58 3.62
CA GLY A 26 7.71 16.16 4.86
C GLY A 26 6.40 15.56 5.39
N LEU A 27 5.94 14.43 4.84
CA LEU A 27 4.84 13.66 5.43
C LEU A 27 5.33 12.94 6.70
N PHE A 28 4.70 13.22 7.84
CA PHE A 28 4.96 12.47 9.06
C PHE A 28 4.27 11.10 8.98
N LEU A 29 5.04 10.02 9.10
CA LEU A 29 4.55 8.64 8.91
C LEU A 29 4.44 7.82 10.20
N GLY A 30 4.87 8.37 11.34
CA GLY A 30 4.85 7.72 12.63
C GLY A 30 6.11 8.00 13.44
N GLU A 31 6.00 7.87 14.77
CA GLU A 31 7.16 8.00 15.68
C GLU A 31 8.04 6.74 15.67
N TRP A 32 7.41 5.59 15.48
CA TRP A 32 8.05 4.29 15.58
C TRP A 32 7.81 3.53 14.27
N LEU A 33 8.73 3.71 13.34
CA LEU A 33 8.66 3.00 12.06
C LEU A 33 9.35 1.64 12.18
N LEU A 34 8.79 0.65 11.49
CA LEU A 34 9.39 -0.67 11.40
C LEU A 34 10.77 -0.56 10.73
N GLU A 35 11.79 -1.04 11.42
CA GLU A 35 13.18 -0.97 11.00
C GLU A 35 13.43 -1.72 9.69
N GLU A 36 14.58 -1.44 9.10
CA GLU A 36 15.09 -2.18 7.96
C GLU A 36 15.38 -3.65 8.31
N ASP A 37 15.15 -4.53 7.37
CA ASP A 37 15.54 -5.92 7.46
C ASP A 37 16.22 -6.40 6.16
N GLN A 38 16.69 -7.66 6.14
CA GLN A 38 17.32 -8.24 4.95
C GLN A 38 16.43 -8.22 3.70
N SER A 39 15.11 -8.11 3.86
CA SER A 39 14.12 -8.08 2.78
C SER A 39 13.80 -6.67 2.29
N ASN A 40 14.17 -5.65 3.06
CA ASN A 40 13.97 -4.24 2.73
C ASN A 40 15.05 -3.35 3.35
N ARG A 41 16.12 -3.13 2.60
CA ARG A 41 17.32 -2.38 3.03
C ARG A 41 17.05 -0.91 3.37
N TYR A 42 15.94 -0.35 2.92
CA TYR A 42 15.59 1.05 3.10
C TYR A 42 14.54 1.28 4.19
N GLY A 43 14.21 0.22 4.96
CA GLY A 43 13.15 0.24 5.96
C GLY A 43 11.76 0.02 5.37
N HIS A 44 10.85 -0.41 6.23
CA HIS A 44 9.48 -0.69 5.82
C HIS A 44 8.61 0.57 5.77
N PHE A 45 8.97 1.63 6.49
CA PHE A 45 8.15 2.83 6.65
C PHE A 45 6.73 2.52 7.13
N GLU A 46 6.57 1.45 7.91
CA GLU A 46 5.30 1.06 8.53
C GLU A 46 5.28 1.56 9.97
N ASP A 47 4.26 2.34 10.31
CA ASP A 47 4.01 2.75 11.68
C ASP A 47 3.67 1.51 12.53
N VAL A 48 4.48 1.25 13.55
CA VAL A 48 4.34 0.06 14.42
C VAL A 48 2.99 0.08 15.13
N GLU A 49 2.47 1.24 15.50
CA GLU A 49 1.19 1.37 16.18
C GLU A 49 0.02 1.01 15.26
N VAL A 50 0.00 1.56 14.04
CA VAL A 50 -1.00 1.21 13.00
C VAL A 50 -0.89 -0.25 12.60
N LYS A 51 0.34 -0.74 12.39
CA LYS A 51 0.60 -2.15 12.08
C LYS A 51 0.01 -3.08 13.15
N ASN A 52 0.17 -2.74 14.42
CA ASN A 52 -0.35 -3.54 15.53
C ASN A 52 -1.89 -3.48 15.62
N LEU A 53 -2.50 -2.33 15.31
CA LEU A 53 -3.95 -2.18 15.20
C LEU A 53 -4.53 -3.09 14.10
N HIS A 54 -3.98 -3.04 12.89
CA HIS A 54 -4.40 -3.90 11.78
C HIS A 54 -4.19 -5.38 12.10
N GLY A 55 -3.06 -5.72 12.73
CA GLY A 55 -2.79 -7.09 13.17
C GLY A 55 -3.81 -7.58 14.20
N GLN A 56 -4.23 -6.74 15.13
CA GLN A 56 -5.25 -7.08 16.13
C GLN A 56 -6.62 -7.29 15.46
N ILE A 57 -7.03 -6.39 14.56
CA ILE A 57 -8.30 -6.54 13.82
C ILE A 57 -8.36 -7.88 13.09
N LEU A 58 -7.29 -8.25 12.36
CA LEU A 58 -7.24 -9.54 11.68
C LEU A 58 -7.29 -10.71 12.65
N SER A 59 -6.55 -10.63 13.76
CA SER A 59 -6.54 -11.67 14.80
C SER A 59 -7.91 -11.85 15.45
N ASP A 60 -8.63 -10.75 15.71
CA ASP A 60 -9.98 -10.79 16.28
C ASP A 60 -10.99 -11.42 15.29
N CYS A 61 -10.70 -11.40 13.99
CA CYS A 61 -11.44 -12.12 12.95
C CYS A 61 -10.94 -13.56 12.71
N GLY A 62 -9.96 -14.05 13.48
CA GLY A 62 -9.34 -15.36 13.26
C GLY A 62 -8.46 -15.45 12.01
N LEU A 63 -8.00 -14.31 11.50
CA LEU A 63 -7.20 -14.18 10.30
C LEU A 63 -5.76 -13.75 10.62
N ASP A 64 -4.87 -14.01 9.70
CA ASP A 64 -3.55 -13.38 9.67
C ASP A 64 -3.42 -12.45 8.43
N TRP A 65 -2.24 -11.91 8.18
CA TRP A 65 -1.98 -10.99 7.09
C TRP A 65 -2.15 -11.60 5.68
N ARG A 66 -2.27 -12.92 5.55
CA ARG A 66 -2.44 -13.65 4.28
C ARG A 66 -3.91 -13.69 3.83
N VAL A 67 -4.57 -12.56 3.88
CA VAL A 67 -5.98 -12.43 3.50
C VAL A 67 -6.16 -12.66 2.00
N THR A 68 -7.08 -13.56 1.64
CA THR A 68 -7.35 -13.99 0.26
C THR A 68 -8.76 -13.68 -0.21
N ASP A 69 -9.57 -13.04 0.64
CA ASP A 69 -10.97 -12.71 0.35
C ASP A 69 -11.36 -11.42 1.09
N THR A 70 -12.57 -10.92 0.84
CA THR A 70 -13.12 -9.77 1.55
C THR A 70 -13.18 -10.03 3.06
N VAL A 71 -12.70 -9.07 3.84
CA VAL A 71 -12.77 -9.10 5.30
C VAL A 71 -13.95 -8.25 5.76
N LEU A 72 -14.80 -8.83 6.58
CA LEU A 72 -15.78 -8.07 7.37
C LEU A 72 -15.18 -7.86 8.77
N PRO A 73 -14.53 -6.72 9.02
CA PRO A 73 -13.76 -6.53 10.22
C PRO A 73 -14.68 -6.39 11.45
N VAL A 74 -14.37 -7.14 12.49
CA VAL A 74 -14.97 -6.97 13.82
C VAL A 74 -14.09 -6.03 14.61
N ILE A 75 -14.60 -4.83 14.90
CA ILE A 75 -13.87 -3.82 15.66
C ILE A 75 -14.39 -3.84 17.09
N THR A 76 -13.55 -4.31 18.01
CA THR A 76 -13.86 -4.29 19.44
C THR A 76 -13.75 -2.87 20.00
N ASP A 77 -14.48 -2.55 21.06
CA ASP A 77 -14.41 -1.24 21.75
C ASP A 77 -12.97 -0.86 22.11
N ARG A 78 -12.17 -1.84 22.49
CA ARG A 78 -10.76 -1.65 22.81
C ARG A 78 -9.95 -1.20 21.60
N VAL A 79 -10.16 -1.82 20.45
CA VAL A 79 -9.46 -1.44 19.20
C VAL A 79 -9.93 -0.07 18.74
N TRP A 80 -11.25 0.16 18.83
CA TRP A 80 -11.86 1.44 18.49
C TRP A 80 -11.26 2.59 19.29
N SER A 81 -11.24 2.49 20.63
CA SER A 81 -10.67 3.51 21.51
C SER A 81 -9.17 3.78 21.24
N ARG A 82 -8.42 2.75 20.80
CA ARG A 82 -7.03 2.93 20.42
C ARG A 82 -6.88 3.69 19.11
N ILE A 83 -7.76 3.45 18.13
CA ILE A 83 -7.80 4.21 16.87
C ILE A 83 -8.13 5.66 17.16
N GLU A 84 -9.17 5.94 17.98
CA GLU A 84 -9.55 7.29 18.38
C GLU A 84 -8.39 8.04 19.05
N ALA A 85 -7.75 7.43 20.02
CA ALA A 85 -6.62 8.03 20.74
C ALA A 85 -5.42 8.34 19.79
N LEU A 86 -5.14 7.44 18.85
CA LEU A 86 -4.09 7.65 17.84
C LEU A 86 -4.45 8.84 16.94
N VAL A 87 -5.67 8.88 16.43
CA VAL A 87 -6.16 9.94 15.54
C VAL A 87 -6.13 11.29 16.25
N GLU A 88 -6.67 11.37 17.47
CA GLU A 88 -6.70 12.61 18.26
C GLU A 88 -5.27 13.16 18.49
N ARG A 89 -4.36 12.30 18.94
CA ARG A 89 -2.97 12.68 19.17
C ARG A 89 -2.31 13.20 17.90
N ARG A 90 -2.38 12.43 16.79
CA ARG A 90 -1.75 12.79 15.52
C ARG A 90 -2.32 14.07 14.91
N CYS A 91 -3.65 14.24 14.97
CA CYS A 91 -4.31 15.45 14.48
C CYS A 91 -3.94 16.69 15.31
N THR A 92 -3.62 16.52 16.60
CA THR A 92 -3.19 17.61 17.49
C THR A 92 -1.72 17.99 17.25
N GLU A 93 -0.87 16.98 17.07
CA GLU A 93 0.59 17.17 17.04
C GLU A 93 1.12 17.50 15.63
N HIS A 94 0.42 17.07 14.58
CA HIS A 94 0.92 17.17 13.21
C HIS A 94 -0.08 17.85 12.27
N ARG A 95 0.40 18.83 11.51
CA ARG A 95 -0.38 19.47 10.46
C ARG A 95 -0.65 18.53 9.30
N LEU A 96 0.34 17.74 8.90
CA LEU A 96 0.27 16.77 7.82
C LEU A 96 0.89 15.45 8.29
N TRP A 97 0.07 14.42 8.33
CA TRP A 97 0.51 13.09 8.73
C TRP A 97 -0.18 12.00 7.92
N GLY A 98 0.34 10.82 8.02
CA GLY A 98 -0.22 9.65 7.39
C GLY A 98 0.42 8.39 7.92
N PHE A 99 0.18 7.31 7.24
CA PHE A 99 0.82 6.04 7.52
C PHE A 99 0.80 5.15 6.28
N LYS A 100 1.63 4.13 6.30
CA LYS A 100 1.70 3.08 5.31
C LYS A 100 1.66 1.71 5.98
N ASP A 101 0.72 0.88 5.58
CA ASP A 101 0.67 -0.55 5.91
C ASP A 101 -0.01 -1.29 4.76
N PRO A 102 0.56 -2.37 4.20
CA PRO A 102 -0.11 -3.09 3.10
C PRO A 102 -1.52 -3.57 3.44
N ARG A 103 -1.80 -3.86 4.71
CA ARG A 103 -3.13 -4.32 5.18
C ARG A 103 -4.17 -3.21 5.23
N VAL A 104 -3.75 -1.92 5.14
CA VAL A 104 -4.71 -0.80 5.17
C VAL A 104 -5.73 -0.90 4.03
N CYS A 105 -5.38 -1.54 2.92
CA CYS A 105 -6.30 -1.80 1.82
C CYS A 105 -7.60 -2.43 2.32
N LEU A 106 -7.51 -3.37 3.27
CA LEU A 106 -8.63 -4.12 3.85
C LEU A 106 -9.45 -3.28 4.85
N PHE A 107 -8.94 -2.13 5.28
CA PHE A 107 -9.49 -1.30 6.35
C PHE A 107 -9.74 0.16 5.95
N LEU A 108 -9.63 0.48 4.67
CA LEU A 108 -9.85 1.85 4.16
C LEU A 108 -11.20 2.46 4.62
N PRO A 109 -12.33 1.72 4.63
CA PRO A 109 -13.59 2.27 5.14
C PRO A 109 -13.55 2.68 6.61
N ILE A 110 -12.83 1.95 7.47
CA ILE A 110 -12.67 2.28 8.89
C ILE A 110 -11.91 3.59 9.03
N TRP A 111 -10.78 3.71 8.32
CA TRP A 111 -9.98 4.92 8.35
C TRP A 111 -10.71 6.12 7.75
N LYS A 112 -11.52 5.91 6.71
CA LYS A 112 -12.35 6.98 6.13
C LYS A 112 -13.44 7.45 7.07
N TYR A 113 -14.01 6.55 7.88
CA TYR A 113 -14.96 6.92 8.92
C TYR A 113 -14.29 7.76 10.02
N MET A 114 -13.07 7.37 10.44
CA MET A 114 -12.32 8.08 11.50
C MET A 114 -11.70 9.40 11.02
N LEU A 115 -11.37 9.48 9.75
CA LEU A 115 -10.69 10.59 9.08
C LEU A 115 -11.45 10.93 7.79
N PRO A 116 -12.62 11.60 7.88
CA PRO A 116 -13.49 11.84 6.72
C PRO A 116 -12.81 12.59 5.56
N ASP A 117 -11.84 13.45 5.86
CA ASP A 117 -11.11 14.27 4.88
C ASP A 117 -9.82 13.63 4.38
N ALA A 118 -9.44 12.46 4.94
CA ALA A 118 -8.21 11.77 4.57
C ALA A 118 -8.15 11.46 3.08
N LYS A 119 -6.95 11.65 2.52
CA LYS A 119 -6.63 11.29 1.14
C LYS A 119 -5.93 9.94 1.11
N VAL A 120 -6.16 9.18 0.05
CA VAL A 120 -5.59 7.85 -0.16
C VAL A 120 -4.77 7.84 -1.43
N LEU A 121 -3.48 7.60 -1.28
CA LEU A 121 -2.60 7.28 -2.39
C LEU A 121 -2.50 5.76 -2.49
N ALA A 122 -3.13 5.18 -3.50
CA ALA A 122 -3.06 3.77 -3.81
C ALA A 122 -1.92 3.49 -4.79
N VAL A 123 -0.96 2.68 -4.35
CA VAL A 123 0.19 2.27 -5.16
C VAL A 123 0.02 0.81 -5.53
N TYR A 124 -0.10 0.52 -6.82
CA TYR A 124 -0.16 -0.86 -7.28
C TYR A 124 1.07 -1.24 -8.12
N ARG A 125 1.28 -2.53 -8.22
CA ARG A 125 2.22 -3.17 -9.13
C ARG A 125 1.53 -4.36 -9.76
N ASN A 126 1.87 -4.68 -11.02
CA ASN A 126 1.28 -5.82 -11.71
C ASN A 126 1.36 -7.10 -10.86
N VAL A 127 0.39 -7.99 -11.07
CA VAL A 127 0.24 -9.20 -10.27
C VAL A 127 1.46 -10.11 -10.37
N ALA A 128 2.01 -10.29 -11.57
CA ALA A 128 3.13 -11.21 -11.82
C ALA A 128 4.37 -10.80 -11.01
N ASP A 129 4.74 -9.52 -11.06
CA ASP A 129 5.91 -8.99 -10.37
C ASP A 129 5.73 -8.93 -8.85
N SER A 130 4.55 -8.50 -8.38
CA SER A 130 4.23 -8.43 -6.95
C SER A 130 4.28 -9.80 -6.30
N THR A 131 3.58 -10.77 -6.90
CA THR A 131 3.49 -12.13 -6.38
C THR A 131 4.82 -12.88 -6.49
N HIS A 132 5.56 -12.69 -7.60
CA HIS A 132 6.92 -13.24 -7.72
C HIS A 132 7.84 -12.68 -6.61
N SER A 133 7.83 -11.36 -6.42
CA SER A 133 8.64 -10.71 -5.37
C SER A 133 8.28 -11.20 -3.97
N LEU A 134 6.98 -11.44 -3.70
CA LEU A 134 6.52 -11.97 -2.42
C LEU A 134 6.97 -13.41 -2.22
N LYS A 135 6.77 -14.28 -3.20
CA LYS A 135 7.23 -15.68 -3.18
C LYS A 135 8.74 -15.78 -3.00
N LYS A 136 9.52 -14.96 -3.72
CA LYS A 136 10.98 -14.91 -3.60
C LYS A 136 11.41 -14.55 -2.17
N ARG A 137 10.77 -13.56 -1.55
CA ARG A 137 11.03 -13.18 -0.15
C ARG A 137 10.84 -14.39 0.79
N HIS A 138 9.70 -15.08 0.67
CA HIS A 138 9.40 -16.22 1.53
C HIS A 138 10.31 -17.43 1.25
N SER A 139 10.70 -17.65 0.00
CA SER A 139 11.71 -18.65 -0.35
C SER A 139 13.04 -18.38 0.35
N THR A 140 13.54 -17.14 0.25
CA THR A 140 14.80 -16.76 0.89
C THR A 140 14.75 -16.97 2.41
N GLN A 141 13.65 -16.56 3.05
CA GLN A 141 13.46 -16.71 4.49
C GLN A 141 13.37 -18.19 4.91
N MET A 142 12.71 -19.03 4.11
CA MET A 142 12.59 -20.46 4.38
C MET A 142 13.96 -21.15 4.39
N PHE A 143 14.85 -20.78 3.47
CA PHE A 143 16.19 -21.36 3.38
C PHE A 143 17.20 -20.76 4.36
N SER A 144 16.95 -19.55 4.87
CA SER A 144 17.81 -18.87 5.84
C SER A 144 17.49 -19.19 7.31
N ASN A 145 16.53 -20.06 7.60
CA ASN A 145 16.03 -20.38 8.94
C ASN A 145 15.54 -19.15 9.76
N SER A 146 15.25 -18.05 9.12
CA SER A 146 14.87 -16.80 9.77
C SER A 146 13.36 -16.58 9.78
N GLY A 147 12.57 -17.42 10.47
CA GLY A 147 11.16 -17.18 10.69
C GLY A 147 10.26 -18.42 10.76
N PRO A 148 8.94 -18.26 10.98
CA PRO A 148 8.00 -19.37 11.09
C PRO A 148 7.93 -20.16 9.78
N ASN A 149 8.45 -21.37 9.77
CA ASN A 149 8.47 -22.24 8.59
C ASN A 149 7.08 -22.46 7.96
N ALA A 150 6.01 -22.50 8.77
CA ALA A 150 4.64 -22.70 8.29
C ALA A 150 4.14 -21.59 7.37
N VAL A 151 4.41 -20.31 7.71
CA VAL A 151 4.01 -19.16 6.88
C VAL A 151 4.76 -19.20 5.55
N HIS A 152 6.07 -19.44 5.58
CA HIS A 152 6.87 -19.46 4.34
C HIS A 152 6.48 -20.64 3.46
N ARG A 153 6.20 -21.80 4.06
CA ARG A 153 5.78 -23.00 3.35
C ARG A 153 4.46 -22.82 2.61
N SER A 154 3.49 -22.09 3.15
CA SER A 154 2.18 -21.90 2.51
C SER A 154 2.27 -21.32 1.09
N PHE A 155 3.26 -20.49 0.80
CA PHE A 155 3.49 -19.94 -0.54
C PHE A 155 4.05 -20.95 -1.57
N PHE A 156 4.50 -22.11 -1.10
CA PHE A 156 4.92 -23.24 -1.96
C PHE A 156 3.83 -24.28 -2.09
N GLU A 157 3.12 -24.55 -1.00
CA GLU A 157 2.03 -25.54 -0.97
C GLU A 157 0.83 -25.03 -1.79
N ASP A 158 0.61 -23.72 -1.82
CA ASP A 158 -0.44 -23.07 -2.57
C ASP A 158 0.13 -22.02 -3.54
N PRO A 159 0.35 -22.40 -4.80
CA PRO A 159 0.90 -21.49 -5.82
C PRO A 159 0.04 -20.24 -6.10
N ASP A 160 -1.28 -20.34 -5.88
CA ASP A 160 -2.22 -19.26 -6.13
C ASP A 160 -2.54 -18.41 -4.88
N LEU A 161 -1.90 -18.71 -3.73
CA LEU A 161 -2.06 -17.92 -2.51
C LEU A 161 -1.73 -16.44 -2.73
N ALA A 162 -0.56 -16.14 -3.28
CA ALA A 162 -0.14 -14.75 -3.51
C ALA A 162 -1.02 -14.01 -4.52
N PRO A 163 -1.43 -14.57 -5.67
CA PRO A 163 -2.44 -13.99 -6.55
C PRO A 163 -3.78 -13.71 -5.87
N ARG A 164 -4.32 -14.64 -5.06
CA ARG A 164 -5.56 -14.39 -4.31
C ARG A 164 -5.41 -13.26 -3.31
N MET A 165 -4.28 -13.20 -2.59
CA MET A 165 -3.99 -12.07 -1.69
C MET A 165 -3.92 -10.74 -2.46
N TRP A 166 -3.25 -10.74 -3.63
CA TRP A 166 -3.17 -9.55 -4.48
C TRP A 166 -4.56 -9.09 -4.91
N LEU A 167 -5.39 -10.03 -5.34
CA LEU A 167 -6.76 -9.77 -5.77
C LEU A 167 -7.61 -9.17 -4.65
N ALA A 168 -7.60 -9.77 -3.46
CA ALA A 168 -8.34 -9.29 -2.30
C ALA A 168 -8.00 -7.84 -1.95
N HIS A 169 -6.71 -7.52 -1.84
CA HIS A 169 -6.27 -6.16 -1.48
C HIS A 169 -6.61 -5.13 -2.56
N ASN A 170 -6.44 -5.45 -3.82
CA ASN A 170 -6.68 -4.52 -4.92
C ASN A 170 -8.17 -4.33 -5.24
N ARG A 171 -9.01 -5.33 -4.99
CA ARG A 171 -10.48 -5.17 -5.02
C ARG A 171 -10.97 -4.13 -4.00
N GLU A 172 -10.43 -4.17 -2.79
CA GLU A 172 -10.78 -3.19 -1.76
C GLU A 172 -10.32 -1.78 -2.15
N ILE A 173 -9.13 -1.64 -2.77
CA ILE A 173 -8.66 -0.37 -3.33
C ILE A 173 -9.63 0.15 -4.42
N LEU A 174 -10.03 -0.70 -5.37
CA LEU A 174 -10.97 -0.31 -6.43
C LEU A 174 -12.34 0.07 -5.88
N THR A 175 -12.85 -0.72 -4.93
CA THR A 175 -14.11 -0.43 -4.25
C THR A 175 -14.03 0.93 -3.55
N PHE A 176 -12.96 1.19 -2.82
CA PHE A 176 -12.76 2.48 -2.15
C PHE A 176 -12.65 3.63 -3.16
N ALA A 177 -11.85 3.47 -4.22
CA ALA A 177 -11.68 4.48 -5.25
C ALA A 177 -12.99 4.81 -5.99
N SER A 178 -13.88 3.83 -6.17
CA SER A 178 -15.20 4.04 -6.77
C SER A 178 -16.15 4.87 -5.89
N HIS A 179 -16.05 4.72 -4.57
CA HIS A 179 -16.88 5.46 -3.61
C HIS A 179 -16.30 6.85 -3.28
N TYR A 180 -14.99 7.00 -3.32
CA TYR A 180 -14.27 8.22 -2.93
C TYR A 180 -13.28 8.66 -4.02
N PRO A 181 -13.74 8.92 -5.27
CA PRO A 181 -12.85 9.22 -6.39
C PRO A 181 -12.05 10.52 -6.19
N GLU A 182 -12.61 11.52 -5.50
CA GLU A 182 -11.92 12.79 -5.25
C GLU A 182 -10.85 12.66 -4.14
N ASP A 183 -10.97 11.67 -3.28
CA ASP A 183 -10.06 11.43 -2.17
C ASP A 183 -9.04 10.32 -2.48
N THR A 184 -9.10 9.72 -3.68
CA THR A 184 -8.22 8.63 -4.08
C THR A 184 -7.39 8.99 -5.31
N MET A 185 -6.10 8.69 -5.26
CA MET A 185 -5.19 8.73 -6.40
C MET A 185 -4.57 7.36 -6.56
N VAL A 186 -4.65 6.79 -7.76
CA VAL A 186 -4.04 5.49 -8.09
C VAL A 186 -2.83 5.72 -8.97
N VAL A 187 -1.69 5.15 -8.58
CA VAL A 187 -0.43 5.21 -9.35
C VAL A 187 0.20 3.82 -9.43
N SER A 188 0.84 3.52 -10.55
CA SER A 188 1.65 2.31 -10.64
C SER A 188 3.05 2.52 -10.08
N LEU A 189 3.69 1.44 -9.64
CA LEU A 189 5.11 1.48 -9.28
C LEU A 189 5.96 1.89 -10.49
N ASP A 190 5.61 1.43 -11.68
CA ASP A 190 6.33 1.74 -12.92
C ASP A 190 6.31 3.26 -13.20
N MET A 191 5.16 3.92 -13.04
CA MET A 191 5.09 5.40 -13.15
C MET A 191 6.06 6.09 -12.21
N ILE A 192 6.10 5.66 -10.94
CA ILE A 192 7.00 6.25 -9.94
C ILE A 192 8.47 6.04 -10.33
N GLN A 193 8.81 4.86 -10.87
CA GLN A 193 10.16 4.54 -11.35
C GLN A 193 10.54 5.29 -12.63
N ASP A 194 9.55 5.63 -13.45
CA ASP A 194 9.71 6.41 -14.67
C ASP A 194 9.63 7.92 -14.41
N ALA A 195 9.86 8.31 -13.15
CA ALA A 195 9.97 9.70 -12.71
C ALA A 195 8.67 10.51 -12.77
N PHE A 196 7.53 9.83 -12.65
CA PHE A 196 6.27 10.55 -12.45
C PHE A 196 6.41 11.55 -11.28
N PRO A 197 6.05 12.83 -11.46
CA PRO A 197 6.24 13.86 -10.45
C PRO A 197 5.18 13.74 -9.33
N LEU A 198 5.27 12.64 -8.56
CA LEU A 198 4.25 12.24 -7.59
C LEU A 198 3.95 13.34 -6.56
N VAL A 199 4.99 13.93 -5.97
CA VAL A 199 4.83 14.96 -4.93
C VAL A 199 4.10 16.18 -5.49
N TRP A 200 4.48 16.61 -6.69
CA TRP A 200 3.81 17.71 -7.37
C TRP A 200 2.33 17.36 -7.68
N ALA A 201 2.06 16.13 -8.15
CA ALA A 201 0.69 15.68 -8.45
C ALA A 201 -0.21 15.70 -7.20
N LEU A 202 0.31 15.23 -6.06
CA LEU A 202 -0.38 15.26 -4.77
C LEU A 202 -0.67 16.70 -4.33
N ASN A 203 0.31 17.57 -4.43
CA ASN A 203 0.14 19.00 -4.10
C ASN A 203 -0.85 19.69 -5.04
N LYS A 204 -0.79 19.42 -6.34
CA LYS A 204 -1.72 19.98 -7.33
C LYS A 204 -3.15 19.55 -7.03
N ARG A 205 -3.38 18.29 -6.69
CA ARG A 205 -4.72 17.76 -6.45
C ARG A 205 -5.28 18.14 -5.08
N TRP A 206 -4.46 18.02 -4.03
CA TRP A 206 -4.94 18.12 -2.64
C TRP A 206 -4.31 19.24 -1.81
N ARG A 207 -3.35 19.99 -2.36
CA ARG A 207 -2.69 21.13 -1.70
C ARG A 207 -2.05 20.79 -0.36
N LEU A 208 -1.46 19.60 -0.23
CA LEU A 208 -0.91 19.08 1.02
C LEU A 208 0.30 19.86 1.54
N GLY A 209 0.94 20.68 0.68
CA GLY A 209 2.12 21.45 1.06
C GLY A 209 3.36 20.60 1.32
N LEU A 210 3.46 19.47 0.64
CA LEU A 210 4.66 18.64 0.61
C LEU A 210 5.80 19.41 -0.07
N ARG A 211 7.04 19.23 0.40
CA ARG A 211 8.22 19.79 -0.28
C ARG A 211 8.45 19.04 -1.58
N ASP A 212 8.78 19.76 -2.62
CA ASP A 212 9.10 19.16 -3.90
C ASP A 212 10.39 18.34 -3.78
N VAL A 213 10.28 17.03 -3.96
CA VAL A 213 11.37 16.05 -3.88
C VAL A 213 11.17 15.10 -5.06
N SER A 214 12.22 14.93 -5.84
CA SER A 214 12.21 13.99 -6.96
C SER A 214 12.39 12.55 -6.47
N ALA A 215 11.71 11.62 -7.12
CA ALA A 215 11.91 10.20 -6.90
C ALA A 215 13.39 9.80 -7.08
N PHE A 216 14.10 10.39 -8.02
CA PHE A 216 15.54 10.13 -8.26
C PHE A 216 16.45 10.55 -7.11
N GLU A 217 16.04 11.49 -6.28
CA GLU A 217 16.84 11.92 -5.11
C GLU A 217 16.80 10.89 -3.98
N VAL A 218 15.78 10.03 -3.98
CA VAL A 218 15.50 9.09 -2.89
C VAL A 218 15.75 7.65 -3.31
N PHE A 219 15.61 7.35 -4.61
CA PHE A 219 15.63 5.98 -5.12
C PHE A 219 17.00 5.58 -5.63
N ASP A 220 17.48 4.45 -5.15
CA ASP A 220 18.50 3.69 -5.85
C ASP A 220 17.83 2.89 -6.98
N ALA A 221 18.08 3.27 -8.23
CA ALA A 221 17.52 2.60 -9.40
C ALA A 221 17.87 1.09 -9.48
N GLN A 222 18.92 0.65 -8.75
CA GLN A 222 19.31 -0.76 -8.68
C GLN A 222 18.48 -1.57 -7.65
N ALA A 223 17.74 -0.91 -6.77
CA ALA A 223 16.99 -1.58 -5.71
C ALA A 223 15.67 -2.21 -6.17
N THR A 224 15.20 -1.84 -7.35
CA THR A 224 13.94 -2.34 -7.91
C THR A 224 14.18 -3.10 -9.21
N SER A 225 13.84 -4.39 -9.22
CA SER A 225 13.94 -5.21 -10.43
C SER A 225 12.85 -4.79 -11.42
N ARG A 226 13.26 -4.40 -12.63
CA ARG A 226 12.38 -4.14 -13.79
C ARG A 226 12.18 -5.37 -14.68
N GLU A 227 12.77 -6.50 -14.32
CA GLU A 227 12.57 -7.74 -15.07
C GLU A 227 11.12 -8.19 -14.89
N ARG A 228 10.34 -8.14 -15.97
CA ARG A 228 9.02 -8.79 -16.02
C ARG A 228 9.23 -10.30 -15.92
N ARG A 229 8.57 -10.91 -14.96
CA ARG A 229 8.64 -12.35 -14.73
C ARG A 229 7.25 -12.94 -14.83
N GLU A 230 7.16 -14.07 -15.49
CA GLU A 230 5.92 -14.84 -15.51
C GLU A 230 5.72 -15.49 -14.14
N SER A 231 4.57 -15.30 -13.55
CA SER A 231 4.10 -16.02 -12.38
C SER A 231 2.71 -16.58 -12.71
N PRO A 232 2.64 -17.70 -13.41
CA PRO A 232 1.38 -18.23 -13.91
C PRO A 232 0.43 -18.54 -12.75
N ILE A 233 -0.81 -18.09 -12.90
CA ILE A 233 -1.92 -18.42 -12.03
C ILE A 233 -2.48 -19.76 -12.53
N ARG A 234 -2.68 -20.73 -11.63
CA ARG A 234 -3.13 -22.07 -12.03
C ARG A 234 -4.64 -22.18 -12.18
N ASN A 235 -5.38 -21.41 -11.43
CA ASN A 235 -6.83 -21.35 -11.49
C ASN A 235 -7.25 -20.34 -12.56
N GLU A 236 -7.93 -20.79 -13.61
CA GLU A 236 -8.35 -19.94 -14.74
C GLU A 236 -9.34 -18.86 -14.32
N ASP A 237 -10.33 -19.17 -13.48
CA ASP A 237 -11.30 -18.19 -12.98
C ASP A 237 -10.59 -17.08 -12.19
N LEU A 238 -9.61 -17.44 -11.37
CA LEU A 238 -8.78 -16.47 -10.64
C LEU A 238 -7.95 -15.60 -11.59
N ALA A 239 -7.43 -16.18 -12.68
CA ALA A 239 -6.66 -15.42 -13.66
C ALA A 239 -7.54 -14.36 -14.33
N ASP A 240 -8.75 -14.70 -14.74
CA ASP A 240 -9.72 -13.77 -15.34
C ASP A 240 -10.10 -12.63 -14.38
N GLU A 241 -10.32 -12.95 -13.11
CA GLU A 241 -10.64 -11.96 -12.08
C GLU A 241 -9.46 -11.02 -11.80
N VAL A 242 -8.25 -11.54 -11.74
CA VAL A 242 -7.03 -10.77 -11.58
C VAL A 242 -6.82 -9.83 -12.77
N ASP A 243 -6.96 -10.33 -13.99
CA ASP A 243 -6.82 -9.54 -15.21
C ASP A 243 -7.85 -8.38 -15.27
N ALA A 244 -9.06 -8.62 -14.81
CA ALA A 244 -10.10 -7.58 -14.77
C ALA A 244 -9.73 -6.47 -13.78
N VAL A 245 -9.25 -6.83 -12.58
CA VAL A 245 -8.81 -5.87 -11.56
C VAL A 245 -7.56 -5.12 -12.01
N GLU A 246 -6.60 -5.79 -12.63
CA GLU A 246 -5.37 -5.16 -13.12
C GLU A 246 -5.67 -4.12 -14.19
N ARG A 247 -6.51 -4.44 -15.19
CA ARG A 247 -6.95 -3.48 -16.22
C ARG A 247 -7.62 -2.24 -15.62
N GLU A 248 -8.43 -2.41 -14.57
CA GLU A 248 -9.08 -1.26 -13.95
C GLU A 248 -8.10 -0.38 -13.16
N LEU A 249 -7.12 -0.98 -12.48
CA LEU A 249 -6.03 -0.23 -11.83
C LEU A 249 -5.18 0.54 -12.86
N GLU A 250 -4.87 -0.08 -14.00
CA GLU A 250 -4.17 0.56 -15.12
C GLU A 250 -4.94 1.75 -15.66
N ARG A 251 -6.26 1.59 -15.85
CA ARG A 251 -7.14 2.68 -16.31
C ARG A 251 -7.14 3.86 -15.33
N LEU A 252 -7.26 3.61 -14.02
CA LEU A 252 -7.23 4.66 -13.00
C LEU A 252 -5.88 5.35 -12.91
N SER A 253 -4.81 4.59 -13.04
CA SER A 253 -3.44 5.11 -13.05
C SER A 253 -3.17 5.99 -14.28
N SER A 254 -3.60 5.57 -15.45
CA SER A 254 -3.51 6.36 -16.68
C SER A 254 -4.30 7.66 -16.60
N ASN A 255 -5.47 7.65 -15.95
CA ASN A 255 -6.21 8.88 -15.68
C ASN A 255 -5.44 9.84 -14.76
N THR A 256 -4.72 9.32 -13.77
CA THR A 256 -3.85 10.12 -12.90
C THR A 256 -2.73 10.78 -13.72
N GLU A 257 -2.12 10.06 -14.64
CA GLU A 257 -1.07 10.58 -15.53
C GLU A 257 -1.63 11.67 -16.47
N ALA A 258 -2.81 11.46 -17.05
CA ALA A 258 -3.45 12.41 -17.95
C ALA A 258 -3.82 13.75 -17.25
N MET A 259 -4.10 13.73 -15.95
CA MET A 259 -4.37 14.97 -15.19
C MET A 259 -3.18 15.94 -15.17
N LEU A 260 -1.96 15.45 -15.37
CA LEU A 260 -0.76 16.27 -15.42
C LEU A 260 -0.64 17.02 -16.75
N THR A 261 -0.98 16.36 -17.85
CA THR A 261 -0.84 16.91 -19.21
C THR A 261 -1.85 18.00 -19.55
N ILE A 262 -3.03 17.97 -18.93
CA ILE A 262 -4.08 18.98 -19.19
C ILE A 262 -3.82 20.32 -18.47
N GLY A 263 -3.00 20.33 -17.44
CA GLY A 263 -2.76 21.56 -16.62
C GLY A 263 -1.62 22.45 -17.11
N ASP A 264 -0.80 22.03 -18.06
CA ASP A 264 0.31 22.83 -18.59
C ASP A 264 -0.08 23.69 -19.82
N GLN A 265 -1.37 23.66 -20.23
CA GLN A 265 -1.90 24.44 -21.37
C GLN A 265 -2.84 25.59 -20.95
N ALA A 266 -2.91 25.95 -19.69
CA ALA A 266 -3.78 27.03 -19.21
C ALA A 266 -3.01 28.19 -18.58
#